data_03dd8aab27ce0b77f3b1aa212e174bd6
#
_entry.id   03dd8aab27ce0b77f3b1aa212e174bd6
#
_cell.length_a   1.000
_cell.length_b   1.000
_cell.length_c   1.000
_cell.angle_alpha   90.00
_cell.angle_beta   90.00
_cell.angle_gamma   90.00
#
_symmetry.space_group_name_H-M   'P 1'
#
loop_
_entity.id
_entity.type
_entity.pdbx_description
1 polymer ?
#
loop_
_entity_poly.entity_id
_entity_poly.type
_entity_poly.pdbx_seq_one_letter_code
_entity_poly.pdbx_strand_id
1 'polypeptide(L)'
;SRAVQLLEWRRNHKFCSHCGHMTEIHAKEYAMVCPACGYHQYPRVQPCIITIITKGDDEILLAKSAHNKSNMYGLIAGFVEVGETLEEAVQREAFEEVGLKLKNIRYMSSQPWPFPSNLMIAFHAEYDSGDIQLQVEEISEAQFFKFDQLPEIPFKGSIAHAMIMQIVENKKAS
;
A
#
# COMPACT_ATOMS: atom_id res chain seq x y z
N SER A 1 13.69 -2.51 9.87
CA SER A 1 12.27 -2.93 9.69
C SER A 1 12.01 -4.35 10.16
N ARG A 2 12.77 -5.38 9.71
CA ARG A 2 12.52 -6.81 10.04
C ARG A 2 12.43 -7.07 11.55
N ALA A 3 13.36 -6.53 12.36
CA ALA A 3 13.36 -6.74 13.81
C ALA A 3 12.07 -6.21 14.47
N VAL A 4 11.60 -5.04 14.08
CA VAL A 4 10.37 -4.43 14.59
C VAL A 4 9.18 -5.32 14.28
N GLN A 5 9.02 -5.78 13.05
CA GLN A 5 7.92 -6.66 12.64
C GLN A 5 7.91 -7.98 13.39
N LEU A 6 9.08 -8.62 13.57
CA LEU A 6 9.19 -9.88 14.31
C LEU A 6 8.89 -9.73 15.80
N LEU A 7 9.34 -8.64 16.43
CA LEU A 7 9.06 -8.36 17.83
C LEU A 7 7.57 -8.09 18.07
N GLU A 8 6.96 -7.27 17.21
CA GLU A 8 5.54 -6.95 17.27
C GLU A 8 4.67 -8.18 17.02
N TRP A 9 4.99 -8.95 16.00
CA TRP A 9 4.32 -10.21 15.71
C TRP A 9 4.38 -11.17 16.91
N ARG A 10 5.56 -11.39 17.50
CA ARG A 10 5.74 -12.26 18.66
C ARG A 10 4.95 -11.77 19.89
N ARG A 11 4.91 -10.46 20.12
CA ARG A 11 4.14 -9.84 21.21
C ARG A 11 2.65 -10.12 21.07
N ASN A 12 2.13 -10.12 19.84
CA ASN A 12 0.70 -10.24 19.54
C ASN A 12 0.23 -11.68 19.32
N HIS A 13 1.14 -12.68 19.25
CA HIS A 13 0.81 -14.09 18.99
C HIS A 13 1.14 -15.02 20.18
N LYS A 14 0.89 -14.55 21.39
CA LYS A 14 1.11 -15.31 22.61
C LYS A 14 0.10 -16.46 22.82
N PHE A 15 -1.05 -16.38 22.17
CA PHE A 15 -2.10 -17.37 22.25
C PHE A 15 -2.37 -17.96 20.87
N CYS A 16 -2.69 -19.25 20.86
CA CYS A 16 -3.02 -19.97 19.63
C CYS A 16 -4.34 -19.48 19.05
N SER A 17 -4.34 -19.04 17.80
CA SER A 17 -5.54 -18.60 17.09
C SER A 17 -6.52 -19.73 16.77
N HIS A 18 -6.10 -21.01 16.90
CA HIS A 18 -6.95 -22.17 16.67
C HIS A 18 -7.66 -22.66 17.96
N CYS A 19 -6.95 -22.74 19.11
CA CYS A 19 -7.50 -23.34 20.32
C CYS A 19 -7.36 -22.50 21.61
N GLY A 20 -6.78 -21.31 21.52
CA GLY A 20 -6.66 -20.38 22.64
C GLY A 20 -5.55 -20.68 23.66
N HIS A 21 -4.84 -21.81 23.58
CA HIS A 21 -3.74 -22.12 24.49
C HIS A 21 -2.52 -21.21 24.25
N MET A 22 -1.71 -21.05 25.28
CA MET A 22 -0.45 -20.29 25.17
C MET A 22 0.50 -20.97 24.18
N THR A 23 1.14 -20.17 23.35
CA THR A 23 2.09 -20.64 22.34
C THR A 23 3.52 -20.54 22.83
N GLU A 24 4.41 -21.33 22.24
CA GLU A 24 5.85 -21.34 22.48
C GLU A 24 6.61 -20.98 21.21
N ILE A 25 7.87 -20.55 21.37
CA ILE A 25 8.74 -20.23 20.23
C ILE A 25 9.19 -21.53 19.60
N HIS A 26 9.02 -21.65 18.28
CA HIS A 26 9.57 -22.77 17.55
C HIS A 26 11.11 -22.75 17.55
N ALA A 27 11.74 -23.93 17.74
CA ALA A 27 13.18 -24.01 17.97
C ALA A 27 14.05 -23.67 16.76
N LYS A 28 13.51 -23.81 15.52
CA LYS A 28 14.29 -23.68 14.27
C LYS A 28 13.73 -22.63 13.31
N GLU A 29 12.49 -22.20 13.48
CA GLU A 29 11.80 -21.30 12.57
C GLU A 29 11.29 -20.05 13.28
N TYR A 30 11.05 -19.00 12.50
CA TYR A 30 10.30 -17.84 12.99
C TYR A 30 8.81 -18.19 13.04
N ALA A 31 8.43 -19.02 14.02
CA ALA A 31 7.06 -19.44 14.24
C ALA A 31 6.76 -19.50 15.74
N MET A 32 5.49 -19.28 16.11
CA MET A 32 4.94 -19.64 17.41
C MET A 32 4.17 -20.95 17.24
N VAL A 33 4.45 -21.94 18.09
CA VAL A 33 3.81 -23.25 18.05
C VAL A 33 2.93 -23.46 19.27
N CYS A 34 1.76 -24.05 19.07
CA CYS A 34 0.87 -24.41 20.17
C CYS A 34 1.19 -25.82 20.67
N PRO A 35 1.61 -26.00 21.95
CA PRO A 35 1.91 -27.32 22.48
C PRO A 35 0.66 -28.20 22.65
N ALA A 36 -0.53 -27.60 22.71
CA ALA A 36 -1.78 -28.33 22.88
C ALA A 36 -2.36 -28.91 21.61
N CYS A 37 -2.25 -28.20 20.46
CA CYS A 37 -2.86 -28.64 19.21
C CYS A 37 -1.89 -28.71 18.00
N GLY A 38 -0.61 -28.37 18.19
CA GLY A 38 0.40 -28.41 17.15
C GLY A 38 0.29 -27.29 16.09
N TYR A 39 -0.66 -26.34 16.24
CA TYR A 39 -0.84 -25.28 15.25
C TYR A 39 0.35 -24.31 15.25
N HIS A 40 0.85 -24.00 14.04
CA HIS A 40 1.96 -23.07 13.84
C HIS A 40 1.43 -21.72 13.35
N GLN A 41 1.90 -20.64 13.98
CA GLN A 41 1.61 -19.27 13.60
C GLN A 41 2.89 -18.63 13.10
N TYR A 42 2.90 -18.21 11.85
CA TYR A 42 4.02 -17.54 11.20
C TYR A 42 3.86 -16.01 11.24
N PRO A 43 4.95 -15.23 11.10
CA PRO A 43 4.85 -13.80 10.95
C PRO A 43 3.91 -13.40 9.80
N ARG A 44 3.05 -12.44 10.07
CA ARG A 44 2.15 -11.93 9.04
C ARG A 44 2.85 -10.87 8.21
N VAL A 45 2.62 -10.93 6.90
CA VAL A 45 2.93 -9.86 5.95
C VAL A 45 1.61 -9.49 5.29
N GLN A 46 1.20 -8.22 5.45
CA GLN A 46 -0.05 -7.72 4.89
C GLN A 46 0.23 -7.05 3.55
N PRO A 47 -0.22 -7.61 2.42
CA PRO A 47 -0.05 -6.99 1.12
C PRO A 47 -0.92 -5.73 1.04
N CYS A 48 -0.29 -4.63 0.61
CA CYS A 48 -0.93 -3.34 0.41
C CYS A 48 -0.46 -2.79 -0.94
N ILE A 49 -1.38 -2.55 -1.86
CA ILE A 49 -1.02 -1.93 -3.14
C ILE A 49 -0.82 -0.42 -2.94
N ILE A 50 0.02 0.15 -3.78
CA ILE A 50 0.17 1.60 -3.94
C ILE A 50 0.33 1.91 -5.42
N THR A 51 -0.49 2.82 -5.93
CA THR A 51 -0.61 3.03 -7.37
C THR A 51 -0.38 4.48 -7.75
N ILE A 52 0.57 4.71 -8.66
CA ILE A 52 0.70 5.99 -9.37
C ILE A 52 -0.14 5.95 -10.64
N ILE A 53 -1.06 6.89 -10.77
CA ILE A 53 -1.99 6.98 -11.88
C ILE A 53 -1.60 8.17 -12.76
N THR A 54 -1.23 7.90 -14.01
CA THR A 54 -0.89 8.95 -14.98
C THR A 54 -2.05 9.24 -15.92
N LYS A 55 -2.16 10.50 -16.37
CA LYS A 55 -3.11 10.93 -17.39
C LYS A 55 -2.38 11.70 -18.47
N GLY A 56 -2.45 11.20 -19.70
CA GLY A 56 -1.64 11.75 -20.77
C GLY A 56 -0.14 11.64 -20.49
N ASP A 57 0.61 12.65 -20.93
CA ASP A 57 2.08 12.63 -20.88
C ASP A 57 2.67 13.45 -19.73
N ASP A 58 1.87 14.26 -19.04
CA ASP A 58 2.38 15.27 -18.10
C ASP A 58 1.61 15.39 -16.77
N GLU A 59 0.63 14.52 -16.50
CA GLU A 59 -0.18 14.60 -15.30
C GLU A 59 -0.16 13.30 -14.48
N ILE A 60 -0.16 13.44 -13.14
CA ILE A 60 -0.37 12.36 -12.17
C ILE A 60 -1.51 12.70 -11.22
N LEU A 61 -2.28 11.68 -10.84
CA LEU A 61 -3.25 11.80 -9.77
C LEU A 61 -2.53 11.76 -8.41
N LEU A 62 -2.81 12.76 -7.60
CA LEU A 62 -2.43 12.75 -6.19
C LEU A 62 -3.67 13.02 -5.33
N ALA A 63 -3.72 12.38 -4.18
CA ALA A 63 -4.84 12.43 -3.26
C ALA A 63 -4.38 12.76 -1.83
N LYS A 64 -5.24 13.44 -1.08
CA LYS A 64 -5.01 13.81 0.31
C LYS A 64 -5.91 12.98 1.22
N SER A 65 -5.31 12.24 2.13
CA SER A 65 -6.07 11.44 3.09
C SER A 65 -6.90 12.34 4.03
N ALA A 66 -8.15 11.95 4.26
CA ALA A 66 -9.03 12.61 5.23
C ALA A 66 -8.53 12.43 6.69
N HIS A 67 -7.77 11.39 6.95
CA HIS A 67 -7.23 11.09 8.28
C HIS A 67 -5.91 11.81 8.60
N ASN A 68 -5.24 12.38 7.59
CA ASN A 68 -3.97 13.07 7.79
C ASN A 68 -4.17 14.59 7.86
N LYS A 69 -3.74 15.18 8.96
CA LYS A 69 -3.82 16.66 9.17
C LYS A 69 -2.75 17.43 8.40
N SER A 70 -1.82 16.77 7.74
CA SER A 70 -0.81 17.43 6.89
C SER A 70 -1.42 17.85 5.55
N ASN A 71 -0.80 18.82 4.88
CA ASN A 71 -1.18 19.20 3.50
C ASN A 71 -0.54 18.31 2.44
N MET A 72 0.06 17.19 2.84
CA MET A 72 0.76 16.26 1.96
C MET A 72 -0.22 15.45 1.12
N TYR A 73 0.04 15.40 -0.18
CA TYR A 73 -0.66 14.55 -1.13
C TYR A 73 0.12 13.26 -1.37
N GLY A 74 -0.57 12.15 -1.39
CA GLY A 74 -0.03 10.81 -1.62
C GLY A 74 -0.59 10.15 -2.87
N LEU A 75 -0.26 8.87 -3.01
CA LEU A 75 -0.79 7.98 -4.04
C LEU A 75 -1.96 7.18 -3.47
N ILE A 76 -2.82 6.66 -4.33
CA ILE A 76 -3.89 5.72 -3.97
C ILE A 76 -3.24 4.44 -3.44
N ALA A 77 -3.71 3.95 -2.30
CA ALA A 77 -3.15 2.78 -1.65
C ALA A 77 -4.15 2.09 -0.74
N GLY A 78 -4.23 0.76 -0.84
CA GLY A 78 -5.12 -0.03 -0.01
C GLY A 78 -4.70 -1.48 0.16
N PHE A 79 -5.33 -2.17 1.10
CA PHE A 79 -5.04 -3.58 1.37
C PHE A 79 -5.69 -4.49 0.33
N VAL A 80 -4.95 -5.55 0.00
CA VAL A 80 -5.48 -6.63 -0.83
C VAL A 80 -6.47 -7.44 -0.01
N GLU A 81 -7.67 -7.66 -0.56
CA GLU A 81 -8.71 -8.44 0.08
C GLU A 81 -8.58 -9.95 -0.16
N VAL A 82 -9.29 -10.74 0.63
CA VAL A 82 -9.27 -12.21 0.51
C VAL A 82 -9.86 -12.66 -0.84
N GLY A 83 -9.06 -13.36 -1.62
CA GLY A 83 -9.48 -13.87 -2.93
C GLY A 83 -9.25 -12.90 -4.10
N GLU A 84 -8.67 -11.73 -3.84
CA GLU A 84 -8.39 -10.68 -4.81
C GLU A 84 -6.95 -10.81 -5.35
N THR A 85 -6.75 -10.54 -6.63
CA THR A 85 -5.42 -10.35 -7.22
C THR A 85 -4.92 -8.92 -6.95
N LEU A 86 -3.62 -8.69 -7.12
CA LEU A 86 -3.04 -7.35 -6.92
C LEU A 86 -3.60 -6.32 -7.92
N GLU A 87 -3.82 -6.75 -9.16
CA GLU A 87 -4.38 -5.90 -10.22
C GLU A 87 -5.86 -5.57 -9.97
N GLU A 88 -6.63 -6.51 -9.41
CA GLU A 88 -8.00 -6.26 -8.97
C GLU A 88 -8.04 -5.28 -7.81
N ALA A 89 -7.13 -5.41 -6.82
CA ALA A 89 -6.99 -4.45 -5.73
C ALA A 89 -6.67 -3.04 -6.24
N VAL A 90 -5.78 -2.90 -7.22
CA VAL A 90 -5.47 -1.60 -7.86
C VAL A 90 -6.71 -0.98 -8.50
N GLN A 91 -7.52 -1.76 -9.23
CA GLN A 91 -8.75 -1.28 -9.86
C GLN A 91 -9.81 -0.89 -8.84
N ARG A 92 -10.01 -1.73 -7.82
CA ARG A 92 -11.01 -1.50 -6.76
C ARG A 92 -10.69 -0.25 -5.97
N GLU A 93 -9.46 -0.11 -5.45
CA GLU A 93 -9.06 1.05 -4.65
C GLU A 93 -9.16 2.37 -5.45
N ALA A 94 -8.73 2.37 -6.71
CA ALA A 94 -8.87 3.56 -7.55
C ALA A 94 -10.33 3.91 -7.83
N PHE A 95 -11.20 2.91 -7.95
CA PHE A 95 -12.62 3.14 -8.17
C PHE A 95 -13.32 3.59 -6.87
N GLU A 96 -13.04 2.94 -5.74
CA GLU A 96 -13.64 3.25 -4.44
C GLU A 96 -13.22 4.62 -3.93
N GLU A 97 -11.91 4.90 -3.89
CA GLU A 97 -11.39 6.14 -3.31
C GLU A 97 -11.65 7.38 -4.19
N VAL A 98 -11.55 7.23 -5.52
CA VAL A 98 -11.58 8.39 -6.45
C VAL A 98 -12.47 8.22 -7.69
N GLY A 99 -13.22 7.12 -7.84
CA GLY A 99 -14.20 6.93 -8.93
C GLY A 99 -13.59 6.62 -10.30
N LEU A 100 -12.28 6.34 -10.39
CA LEU A 100 -11.58 6.22 -11.67
C LEU A 100 -11.45 4.77 -12.12
N LYS A 101 -11.52 4.56 -13.44
CA LYS A 101 -11.15 3.31 -14.12
C LYS A 101 -9.75 3.43 -14.69
N LEU A 102 -8.98 2.37 -14.56
CA LEU A 102 -7.58 2.32 -14.93
C LEU A 102 -7.33 1.31 -16.06
N LYS A 103 -6.23 1.53 -16.80
CA LYS A 103 -5.70 0.60 -17.79
C LYS A 103 -4.18 0.50 -17.67
N ASN A 104 -3.59 -0.45 -18.38
CA ASN A 104 -2.15 -0.65 -18.48
C ASN A 104 -1.45 -0.75 -17.10
N ILE A 105 -2.06 -1.49 -16.17
CA ILE A 105 -1.54 -1.71 -14.82
C ILE A 105 -0.22 -2.51 -14.90
N ARG A 106 0.86 -1.98 -14.31
CA ARG A 106 2.20 -2.57 -14.36
C ARG A 106 2.88 -2.50 -13.00
N TYR A 107 3.42 -3.62 -12.54
CA TYR A 107 4.26 -3.64 -11.35
C TYR A 107 5.52 -2.77 -11.53
N MET A 108 5.88 -2.02 -10.50
CA MET A 108 7.09 -1.18 -10.46
C MET A 108 8.12 -1.72 -9.46
N SER A 109 7.74 -1.83 -8.21
CA SER A 109 8.64 -2.21 -7.11
C SER A 109 7.86 -2.61 -5.85
N SER A 110 8.58 -2.96 -4.78
CA SER A 110 7.95 -3.17 -3.47
C SER A 110 8.84 -2.67 -2.33
N GLN A 111 8.24 -2.33 -1.20
CA GLN A 111 8.93 -1.87 0.00
C GLN A 111 8.28 -2.47 1.26
N PRO A 112 9.05 -3.14 2.15
CA PRO A 112 8.56 -3.50 3.47
C PRO A 112 8.26 -2.24 4.29
N TRP A 113 7.04 -2.18 4.85
CA TRP A 113 6.59 -1.08 5.68
C TRP A 113 6.18 -1.59 7.05
N PRO A 114 7.02 -1.42 8.12
CA PRO A 114 6.86 -2.10 9.40
C PRO A 114 5.84 -1.44 10.34
N PHE A 115 4.75 -0.90 9.81
CA PHE A 115 3.70 -0.24 10.58
C PHE A 115 2.30 -0.79 10.19
N PRO A 116 1.87 -1.91 10.81
CA PRO A 116 2.67 -2.80 11.68
C PRO A 116 3.46 -3.87 10.90
N SER A 117 2.99 -4.35 9.73
CA SER A 117 3.59 -5.48 9.00
C SER A 117 3.27 -5.48 7.51
N ASN A 118 3.20 -4.30 6.90
CA ASN A 118 2.80 -4.16 5.50
C ASN A 118 3.95 -4.45 4.53
N LEU A 119 3.61 -5.01 3.38
CA LEU A 119 4.43 -5.00 2.18
C LEU A 119 3.72 -4.10 1.16
N MET A 120 4.30 -2.92 0.93
CA MET A 120 3.82 -2.01 -0.11
C MET A 120 4.24 -2.55 -1.47
N ILE A 121 3.29 -2.74 -2.37
CA ILE A 121 3.47 -3.29 -3.71
C ILE A 121 3.06 -2.21 -4.72
N ALA A 122 4.04 -1.65 -5.40
CA ALA A 122 3.90 -0.46 -6.23
C ALA A 122 3.50 -0.79 -7.66
N PHE A 123 2.48 -0.10 -8.15
CA PHE A 123 1.99 -0.18 -9.52
C PHE A 123 1.98 1.19 -10.20
N HIS A 124 2.26 1.19 -11.49
CA HIS A 124 1.92 2.27 -12.39
C HIS A 124 0.67 1.85 -13.18
N ALA A 125 -0.29 2.75 -13.28
CA ALA A 125 -1.46 2.58 -14.11
C ALA A 125 -1.77 3.88 -14.88
N GLU A 126 -2.47 3.77 -15.99
CA GLU A 126 -2.93 4.90 -16.77
C GLU A 126 -4.42 5.13 -16.51
N TYR A 127 -4.82 6.39 -16.39
CA TYR A 127 -6.23 6.78 -16.40
C TYR A 127 -6.90 6.29 -17.69
N ASP A 128 -8.03 5.63 -17.56
CA ASP A 128 -8.85 5.20 -18.68
C ASP A 128 -10.10 6.06 -18.81
N SER A 129 -10.93 6.11 -17.78
CA SER A 129 -12.19 6.84 -17.77
C SER A 129 -12.70 7.11 -16.34
N GLY A 130 -13.78 7.89 -16.24
CA GLY A 130 -14.44 8.27 -15.00
C GLY A 130 -14.13 9.71 -14.59
N ASP A 131 -15.02 10.27 -13.77
CA ASP A 131 -14.83 11.56 -13.12
C ASP A 131 -14.39 11.34 -11.68
N ILE A 132 -13.57 12.24 -11.13
CA ILE A 132 -13.12 12.14 -9.74
C ILE A 132 -14.34 12.26 -8.81
N GLN A 133 -14.62 11.18 -8.09
CA GLN A 133 -15.64 11.07 -7.06
C GLN A 133 -14.97 10.58 -5.78
N LEU A 134 -14.91 11.45 -4.77
CA LEU A 134 -14.17 11.14 -3.54
C LEU A 134 -14.99 10.28 -2.59
N GLN A 135 -14.37 9.25 -2.06
CA GLN A 135 -14.82 8.57 -0.85
C GLN A 135 -14.40 9.44 0.34
N VAL A 136 -15.28 10.32 0.76
CA VAL A 136 -14.99 11.42 1.71
C VAL A 136 -14.51 10.96 3.09
N GLU A 137 -14.78 9.72 3.45
CA GLU A 137 -14.30 9.09 4.67
C GLU A 137 -12.79 8.84 4.64
N GLU A 138 -12.20 8.64 3.45
CA GLU A 138 -10.78 8.29 3.27
C GLU A 138 -10.00 9.38 2.55
N ILE A 139 -10.59 10.01 1.56
CA ILE A 139 -9.95 11.03 0.71
C ILE A 139 -10.67 12.37 0.85
N SER A 140 -9.95 13.39 1.29
CA SER A 140 -10.47 14.76 1.40
C SER A 140 -10.34 15.57 0.11
N GLU A 141 -9.29 15.31 -0.68
CA GLU A 141 -9.03 15.99 -1.95
C GLU A 141 -8.30 15.03 -2.89
N ALA A 142 -8.63 15.08 -4.19
CA ALA A 142 -7.87 14.40 -5.23
C ALA A 142 -7.94 15.19 -6.52
N GLN A 143 -6.82 15.30 -7.24
CA GLN A 143 -6.78 15.91 -8.56
C GLN A 143 -5.56 15.47 -9.35
N PHE A 144 -5.60 15.69 -10.66
CA PHE A 144 -4.45 15.53 -11.51
C PHE A 144 -3.54 16.75 -11.44
N PHE A 145 -2.26 16.54 -11.14
CA PHE A 145 -1.23 17.58 -11.08
C PHE A 145 -0.26 17.41 -12.23
N LYS A 146 0.18 18.52 -12.80
CA LYS A 146 1.27 18.51 -13.77
C LYS A 146 2.59 18.16 -13.11
N PHE A 147 3.48 17.49 -13.83
CA PHE A 147 4.78 17.03 -13.29
C PHE A 147 5.68 18.18 -12.84
N ASP A 148 5.48 19.40 -13.35
CA ASP A 148 6.21 20.61 -12.96
C ASP A 148 5.53 21.45 -11.88
N GLN A 149 4.32 21.06 -11.43
CA GLN A 149 3.50 21.77 -10.44
C GLN A 149 3.01 20.83 -9.33
N LEU A 150 3.91 20.01 -8.81
CA LEU A 150 3.56 19.07 -7.75
C LEU A 150 3.34 19.79 -6.42
N PRO A 151 2.34 19.38 -5.63
CA PRO A 151 2.14 19.84 -4.27
C PRO A 151 3.19 19.27 -3.32
N GLU A 152 2.99 19.41 -2.01
CA GLU A 152 3.78 18.71 -1.00
C GLU A 152 3.55 17.19 -1.13
N ILE A 153 4.62 16.43 -1.42
CA ILE A 153 4.60 14.99 -1.63
C ILE A 153 5.30 14.26 -0.47
N PRO A 154 5.14 12.92 -0.34
CA PRO A 154 5.75 12.15 0.74
C PRO A 154 7.28 12.28 0.80
N PHE A 155 7.84 12.06 2.00
CA PHE A 155 9.25 12.25 2.29
C PHE A 155 10.16 11.27 1.50
N LYS A 156 11.41 11.68 1.29
CA LYS A 156 12.45 10.85 0.68
C LYS A 156 12.65 9.56 1.47
N GLY A 157 12.68 8.42 0.77
CA GLY A 157 12.80 7.09 1.37
C GLY A 157 11.48 6.33 1.48
N SER A 158 10.32 6.99 1.27
CA SER A 158 9.06 6.29 1.04
C SER A 158 8.95 5.81 -0.41
N ILE A 159 8.29 4.67 -0.61
CA ILE A 159 8.01 4.14 -1.95
C ILE A 159 7.19 5.13 -2.79
N ALA A 160 6.23 5.83 -2.18
CA ALA A 160 5.44 6.85 -2.85
C ALA A 160 6.31 7.95 -3.46
N HIS A 161 7.27 8.51 -2.69
CA HIS A 161 8.21 9.49 -3.21
C HIS A 161 9.04 8.93 -4.36
N ALA A 162 9.56 7.70 -4.22
CA ALA A 162 10.39 7.07 -5.26
C ALA A 162 9.60 6.90 -6.57
N MET A 163 8.33 6.45 -6.49
CA MET A 163 7.45 6.29 -7.65
C MET A 163 7.18 7.62 -8.36
N ILE A 164 6.82 8.67 -7.59
CA ILE A 164 6.54 9.99 -8.15
C ILE A 164 7.77 10.53 -8.88
N MET A 165 8.93 10.51 -8.22
CA MET A 165 10.16 11.01 -8.80
C MET A 165 10.59 10.22 -10.04
N GLN A 166 10.46 8.90 -10.02
CA GLN A 166 10.78 8.05 -11.18
C GLN A 166 9.96 8.42 -12.42
N ILE A 167 8.65 8.64 -12.26
CA ILE A 167 7.78 9.01 -13.40
C ILE A 167 8.11 10.41 -13.89
N VAL A 168 8.27 11.37 -13.00
CA VAL A 168 8.57 12.77 -13.35
C VAL A 168 9.94 12.89 -14.05
N GLU A 169 10.96 12.18 -13.56
CA GLU A 169 12.31 12.22 -14.15
C GLU A 169 12.35 11.53 -15.52
N ASN A 170 11.72 10.37 -15.67
CA ASN A 170 11.67 9.65 -16.95
C ASN A 170 11.01 10.48 -18.06
N LYS A 171 9.97 11.24 -17.71
CA LYS A 171 9.26 12.09 -18.67
C LYS A 171 10.01 13.39 -19.02
N LYS A 172 10.87 13.88 -18.12
CA LYS A 172 11.76 15.03 -18.43
C LYS A 172 12.92 14.66 -19.35
N ALA A 173 13.24 13.37 -19.45
CA ALA A 173 14.33 12.84 -20.27
C ALA A 173 13.87 12.38 -21.66
N SER A 174 12.57 12.34 -21.92
CA SER A 174 11.93 11.96 -23.20
C SER A 174 11.55 13.19 -24.01
#